data_283f7f79bd02852d0192ba29651fd9ad
#
_entry.id   283f7f79bd02852d0192ba29651fd9ad
#
_cell.length_a   1.000
_cell.length_b   1.000
_cell.length_c   1.000
_cell.angle_alpha   90.00
_cell.angle_beta   90.00
_cell.angle_gamma   90.00
#
_symmetry.space_group_name_H-M   'P 1'
#
loop_
_entity.id
_entity.type
_entity.pdbx_description
1 polymer ?
#
loop_
_entity_poly.entity_id
_entity_poly.type
_entity_poly.pdbx_seq_one_letter_code
_entity_poly.pdbx_strand_id
1 'polypeptide(L)'
;MTMGATRKANQGGFSLVEFMVAMTLGLILIAGAVSVYLATKRSYTEVEQVASLAENSRFAVQVFNDSLRHAGFFGGAHPRDIVQDTSLGGVTGDCTGDASAFNVGDYLLAGVPSATGVAFGCITDALAPVVGGPPREVLVVKRVLPRPLYDRDPDDAGAAVDGVISFPSALNAQEVYVIANSERGLLLDGADTAPDVRAGNPFALAAAWPYRLQVYYIRDLPTPTLSRRVLSWDAGTGTMAMTTEDLVPGVESLRFRFGVDTTGNGEVDRFMTVAEMTLNPAWEAVEALELSLLLRAPAEDGAYVDGRSYNIGGFVWQPAAGDNWRRQLVQGNVSLRNPKLMIRGGL
;
A
#
# COMPACT_ATOMS: atom_id res chain seq x y z
N MET A 1 32.33 90.74 10.16
CA MET A 1 32.95 89.60 9.52
C MET A 1 33.55 88.73 10.61
N THR A 2 32.84 87.73 11.12
CA THR A 2 33.29 86.83 12.20
C THR A 2 33.57 85.47 11.58
N MET A 3 34.87 85.15 11.53
CA MET A 3 35.32 83.84 11.05
C MET A 3 35.03 82.76 12.13
N GLY A 4 34.12 81.79 11.79
CA GLY A 4 33.88 80.66 12.65
C GLY A 4 34.97 79.60 12.54
N ALA A 5 35.61 79.31 13.67
CA ALA A 5 36.65 78.29 13.80
C ALA A 5 35.99 76.88 13.77
N THR A 6 36.26 76.10 12.75
CA THR A 6 35.91 74.68 12.69
C THR A 6 36.79 73.88 13.64
N ARG A 7 36.21 73.34 14.70
CA ARG A 7 36.89 72.39 15.60
C ARG A 7 37.18 71.09 14.80
N LYS A 8 38.47 70.83 14.59
CA LYS A 8 38.94 69.50 14.13
C LYS A 8 38.64 68.49 15.26
N ALA A 9 37.79 67.54 14.97
CA ALA A 9 37.59 66.36 15.84
C ALA A 9 38.91 65.58 15.86
N ASN A 10 39.46 65.36 17.03
CA ASN A 10 40.62 64.47 17.22
C ASN A 10 40.11 63.03 16.87
N GLN A 11 40.63 62.49 15.79
CA GLN A 11 40.50 61.04 15.48
C GLN A 11 41.51 60.31 16.37
N GLY A 12 41.06 59.80 17.53
CA GLY A 12 41.79 58.83 18.33
C GLY A 12 41.87 57.52 17.60
N GLY A 13 43.07 57.05 17.26
CA GLY A 13 43.28 55.72 16.71
C GLY A 13 42.99 54.64 17.78
N PHE A 14 42.38 53.51 17.38
CA PHE A 14 42.19 52.39 18.29
C PHE A 14 43.49 51.81 18.78
N SER A 15 43.57 51.45 20.08
CA SER A 15 44.75 50.78 20.62
C SER A 15 44.79 49.32 20.14
N LEU A 16 45.94 48.73 19.98
CA LEU A 16 46.15 47.36 19.58
C LEU A 16 45.43 46.38 20.54
N VAL A 17 45.36 46.71 21.82
CA VAL A 17 44.66 45.94 22.85
C VAL A 17 43.16 46.00 22.66
N GLU A 18 42.58 47.18 22.35
CA GLU A 18 41.10 47.26 22.02
C GLU A 18 40.73 46.44 20.81
N PHE A 19 41.59 46.43 19.77
CA PHE A 19 41.39 45.62 18.60
C PHE A 19 41.42 44.10 18.93
N MET A 20 42.40 43.65 19.75
CA MET A 20 42.47 42.25 20.19
C MET A 20 41.26 41.85 21.03
N VAL A 21 40.81 42.71 21.94
CA VAL A 21 39.60 42.45 22.76
C VAL A 21 38.36 42.41 21.87
N ALA A 22 38.22 43.32 20.92
CA ALA A 22 37.08 43.34 20.00
C ALA A 22 37.05 42.08 19.11
N MET A 23 38.20 41.62 18.60
CA MET A 23 38.28 40.36 17.83
C MET A 23 37.94 39.15 18.68
N THR A 24 38.43 39.02 19.88
CA THR A 24 38.11 37.87 20.76
C THR A 24 36.63 37.84 21.14
N LEU A 25 36.04 38.97 21.49
CA LEU A 25 34.59 39.06 21.74
C LEU A 25 33.78 38.74 20.49
N GLY A 26 34.20 39.25 19.32
CA GLY A 26 33.56 38.92 18.03
C GLY A 26 33.61 37.45 17.71
N LEU A 27 34.74 36.76 17.92
CA LEU A 27 34.88 35.32 17.73
C LEU A 27 33.97 34.52 18.68
N ILE A 28 33.86 34.92 19.95
CA ILE A 28 32.97 34.27 20.93
C ILE A 28 31.51 34.42 20.50
N LEU A 29 31.08 35.59 20.05
CA LEU A 29 29.72 35.84 19.57
C LEU A 29 29.41 35.02 18.31
N ILE A 30 30.35 34.97 17.35
CA ILE A 30 30.20 34.17 16.14
C ILE A 30 30.10 32.67 16.51
N ALA A 31 30.97 32.16 17.37
CA ALA A 31 30.93 30.77 17.84
C ALA A 31 29.58 30.43 18.50
N GLY A 32 29.06 31.34 19.33
CA GLY A 32 27.73 31.22 19.93
C GLY A 32 26.61 31.17 18.88
N ALA A 33 26.62 32.07 17.92
CA ALA A 33 25.64 32.14 16.84
C ALA A 33 25.66 30.87 15.96
N VAL A 34 26.86 30.40 15.61
CA VAL A 34 27.04 29.14 14.83
C VAL A 34 26.52 27.94 15.61
N SER A 35 26.79 27.86 16.92
CA SER A 35 26.30 26.74 17.74
C SER A 35 24.78 26.69 17.80
N VAL A 36 24.11 27.84 17.98
CA VAL A 36 22.63 27.94 17.95
C VAL A 36 22.09 27.60 16.57
N TYR A 37 22.72 28.08 15.50
CA TYR A 37 22.32 27.75 14.14
C TYR A 37 22.38 26.23 13.86
N LEU A 38 23.50 25.60 14.25
CA LEU A 38 23.66 24.14 14.07
C LEU A 38 22.66 23.33 14.90
N ALA A 39 22.38 23.74 16.13
CA ALA A 39 21.37 23.10 16.98
C ALA A 39 19.97 23.24 16.38
N THR A 40 19.60 24.42 15.89
CA THR A 40 18.31 24.66 15.24
C THR A 40 18.18 23.87 13.95
N LYS A 41 19.21 23.81 13.12
CA LYS A 41 19.22 23.01 11.88
C LYS A 41 19.00 21.53 12.18
N ARG A 42 19.68 20.97 13.18
CA ARG A 42 19.49 19.57 13.59
C ARG A 42 18.06 19.31 14.06
N SER A 43 17.52 20.17 14.92
CA SER A 43 16.13 20.04 15.40
C SER A 43 15.12 20.12 14.24
N TYR A 44 15.34 21.01 13.28
CA TYR A 44 14.49 21.12 12.09
C TYR A 44 14.51 19.82 11.25
N THR A 45 15.71 19.30 10.95
CA THR A 45 15.87 18.05 10.20
C THR A 45 15.21 16.86 10.92
N GLU A 46 15.36 16.79 12.25
CA GLU A 46 14.71 15.75 13.05
C GLU A 46 13.19 15.82 12.96
N VAL A 47 12.61 17.01 13.13
CA VAL A 47 11.15 17.20 13.05
C VAL A 47 10.63 16.85 11.65
N GLU A 48 11.34 17.25 10.60
CA GLU A 48 10.99 16.94 9.22
C GLU A 48 10.99 15.43 8.94
N GLN A 49 12.02 14.70 9.39
CA GLN A 49 12.10 13.24 9.24
C GLN A 49 10.99 12.52 10.00
N VAL A 50 10.71 12.93 11.24
CA VAL A 50 9.61 12.32 12.04
C VAL A 50 8.25 12.62 11.42
N ALA A 51 8.02 13.83 10.93
CA ALA A 51 6.77 14.19 10.25
C ALA A 51 6.56 13.37 8.97
N SER A 52 7.60 13.24 8.14
CA SER A 52 7.57 12.43 6.92
C SER A 52 7.29 10.94 7.23
N LEU A 53 7.94 10.37 8.25
CA LEU A 53 7.67 9.00 8.69
C LEU A 53 6.22 8.83 9.14
N ALA A 54 5.67 9.78 9.91
CA ALA A 54 4.30 9.71 10.39
C ALA A 54 3.27 9.80 9.24
N GLU A 55 3.51 10.67 8.26
CA GLU A 55 2.66 10.81 7.07
C GLU A 55 2.69 9.55 6.21
N ASN A 56 3.88 9.07 5.85
CA ASN A 56 4.07 7.86 5.05
C ASN A 56 3.45 6.64 5.74
N SER A 57 3.58 6.54 7.06
CA SER A 57 3.02 5.46 7.86
C SER A 57 1.49 5.44 7.81
N ARG A 58 0.85 6.59 7.97
CA ARG A 58 -0.62 6.72 7.88
C ARG A 58 -1.13 6.36 6.50
N PHE A 59 -0.48 6.86 5.46
CA PHE A 59 -0.86 6.59 4.09
C PHE A 59 -0.71 5.09 3.76
N ALA A 60 0.40 4.45 4.15
CA ALA A 60 0.59 3.02 3.95
C ALA A 60 -0.52 2.18 4.60
N VAL A 61 -0.86 2.47 5.87
CA VAL A 61 -1.96 1.77 6.56
C VAL A 61 -3.31 2.00 5.88
N GLN A 62 -3.58 3.22 5.41
CA GLN A 62 -4.83 3.53 4.71
C GLN A 62 -4.96 2.73 3.41
N VAL A 63 -3.90 2.65 2.60
CA VAL A 63 -3.88 1.87 1.35
C VAL A 63 -4.25 0.41 1.60
N PHE A 64 -3.67 -0.21 2.63
CA PHE A 64 -4.01 -1.59 2.98
C PHE A 64 -5.44 -1.73 3.51
N ASN A 65 -5.88 -0.82 4.37
CA ASN A 65 -7.25 -0.86 4.91
C ASN A 65 -8.30 -0.80 3.80
N ASP A 66 -8.14 0.08 2.82
CA ASP A 66 -9.08 0.25 1.71
C ASP A 66 -9.14 -1.00 0.82
N SER A 67 -8.02 -1.68 0.64
CA SER A 67 -7.95 -2.90 -0.17
C SER A 67 -8.46 -4.13 0.58
N LEU A 68 -8.03 -4.30 1.83
CA LEU A 68 -8.29 -5.51 2.60
C LEU A 68 -9.73 -5.62 3.10
N ARG A 69 -10.37 -4.50 3.45
CA ARG A 69 -11.78 -4.51 3.91
C ARG A 69 -12.74 -5.16 2.92
N HIS A 70 -12.39 -5.14 1.63
CA HIS A 70 -13.21 -5.68 0.55
C HIS A 70 -12.56 -6.90 -0.12
N ALA A 71 -11.48 -7.45 0.44
CA ALA A 71 -10.88 -8.67 -0.06
C ALA A 71 -11.93 -9.79 -0.12
N GLY A 72 -11.99 -10.52 -1.24
CA GLY A 72 -12.97 -11.57 -1.45
C GLY A 72 -14.42 -11.10 -1.66
N PHE A 73 -14.67 -9.78 -1.78
CA PHE A 73 -15.99 -9.29 -2.17
C PHE A 73 -16.15 -9.33 -3.69
N PHE A 74 -17.18 -10.04 -4.16
CA PHE A 74 -17.50 -10.22 -5.58
C PHE A 74 -18.99 -9.99 -5.89
N GLY A 75 -19.56 -8.92 -5.31
CA GLY A 75 -20.93 -8.52 -5.63
C GLY A 75 -22.04 -9.40 -5.07
N GLY A 76 -21.73 -10.24 -4.08
CA GLY A 76 -22.68 -11.16 -3.43
C GLY A 76 -22.52 -12.62 -3.84
N ALA A 77 -21.87 -12.92 -4.97
CA ALA A 77 -21.53 -14.28 -5.35
C ALA A 77 -20.34 -14.81 -4.55
N HIS A 78 -20.33 -16.11 -4.27
CA HIS A 78 -19.16 -16.75 -3.71
C HIS A 78 -18.03 -16.81 -4.77
N PRO A 79 -16.75 -16.60 -4.42
CA PRO A 79 -15.65 -16.61 -5.39
C PRO A 79 -15.57 -17.89 -6.25
N ARG A 80 -15.96 -19.04 -5.69
CA ARG A 80 -15.99 -20.34 -6.40
C ARG A 80 -17.12 -20.47 -7.41
N ASP A 81 -18.17 -19.64 -7.29
CA ASP A 81 -19.32 -19.63 -8.18
C ASP A 81 -19.15 -18.59 -9.30
N ILE A 82 -17.95 -18.01 -9.42
CA ILE A 82 -17.61 -17.09 -10.49
C ILE A 82 -16.93 -17.85 -11.61
N VAL A 83 -17.60 -17.88 -12.76
CA VAL A 83 -17.09 -18.47 -14.00
C VAL A 83 -16.38 -17.39 -14.81
N GLN A 84 -15.27 -17.75 -15.46
CA GLN A 84 -14.61 -16.88 -16.42
C GLN A 84 -15.31 -16.95 -17.77
N ASP A 85 -15.52 -15.82 -18.42
CA ASP A 85 -15.96 -15.82 -19.81
C ASP A 85 -14.87 -16.40 -20.72
N THR A 86 -15.25 -17.16 -21.72
CA THR A 86 -14.32 -17.80 -22.66
C THR A 86 -13.62 -16.80 -23.58
N SER A 87 -14.15 -15.60 -23.72
CA SER A 87 -13.60 -14.50 -24.51
C SER A 87 -12.54 -13.67 -23.76
N LEU A 88 -12.42 -13.82 -22.42
CA LEU A 88 -11.40 -13.12 -21.64
C LEU A 88 -10.01 -13.34 -22.25
N GLY A 89 -9.39 -12.24 -22.69
CA GLY A 89 -8.04 -12.23 -23.24
C GLY A 89 -6.95 -12.50 -22.22
N GLY A 90 -5.74 -12.83 -22.69
CA GLY A 90 -4.58 -12.96 -21.82
C GLY A 90 -4.17 -11.60 -21.21
N VAL A 91 -3.59 -11.64 -20.03
CA VAL A 91 -3.06 -10.46 -19.33
C VAL A 91 -1.55 -10.37 -19.54
N THR A 92 -1.05 -9.26 -20.07
CA THR A 92 0.40 -9.06 -20.25
C THR A 92 1.06 -8.92 -18.88
N GLY A 93 2.11 -9.73 -18.64
CA GLY A 93 2.83 -9.74 -17.36
C GLY A 93 2.01 -10.28 -16.19
N ASP A 94 1.05 -11.17 -16.47
CA ASP A 94 0.21 -11.81 -15.46
C ASP A 94 1.03 -12.59 -14.43
N CYS A 95 0.44 -12.77 -13.26
CA CYS A 95 0.95 -13.66 -12.23
C CYS A 95 0.66 -15.12 -12.61
N THR A 96 1.37 -16.05 -11.98
CA THR A 96 1.22 -17.48 -12.26
C THR A 96 0.42 -18.21 -11.17
N GLY A 97 -0.22 -19.32 -11.55
CA GLY A 97 -0.96 -20.20 -10.62
C GLY A 97 -2.13 -19.47 -9.94
N ASP A 98 -2.26 -19.67 -8.64
CA ASP A 98 -3.36 -19.12 -7.84
C ASP A 98 -3.35 -17.58 -7.80
N ALA A 99 -2.19 -16.96 -8.05
CA ALA A 99 -2.05 -15.51 -8.10
C ALA A 99 -2.47 -14.90 -9.44
N SER A 100 -2.75 -15.70 -10.50
CA SER A 100 -3.13 -15.21 -11.82
C SER A 100 -4.37 -14.31 -11.76
N ALA A 101 -4.44 -13.36 -12.70
CA ALA A 101 -5.41 -12.27 -12.66
C ALA A 101 -6.86 -12.77 -12.57
N PHE A 102 -7.19 -13.78 -13.33
CA PHE A 102 -8.57 -14.26 -13.45
C PHE A 102 -8.92 -15.46 -12.56
N ASN A 103 -7.96 -16.00 -11.79
CA ASN A 103 -8.27 -16.98 -10.75
C ASN A 103 -8.87 -16.26 -9.52
N VAL A 104 -10.17 -16.00 -9.52
CA VAL A 104 -10.87 -15.28 -8.45
C VAL A 104 -11.14 -16.12 -7.22
N GLY A 105 -11.10 -17.46 -7.34
CA GLY A 105 -11.24 -18.39 -6.20
C GLY A 105 -10.19 -18.13 -5.12
N ASP A 106 -8.97 -17.83 -5.53
CA ASP A 106 -7.85 -17.50 -4.66
C ASP A 106 -7.69 -15.98 -4.53
N TYR A 107 -8.61 -15.36 -3.83
CA TYR A 107 -8.71 -13.89 -3.71
C TYR A 107 -7.73 -13.26 -2.73
N LEU A 108 -7.16 -14.04 -1.83
CA LEU A 108 -6.17 -13.59 -0.83
C LEU A 108 -5.03 -14.60 -0.77
N LEU A 109 -3.82 -14.17 -1.10
CA LEU A 109 -2.63 -14.99 -1.07
C LEU A 109 -1.45 -14.16 -0.57
N ALA A 110 -0.48 -14.80 0.05
CA ALA A 110 0.79 -14.15 0.37
C ALA A 110 1.96 -15.08 0.12
N GLY A 111 3.12 -14.49 -0.11
CA GLY A 111 4.36 -15.22 -0.36
C GLY A 111 5.57 -14.42 0.08
N VAL A 112 6.74 -15.06 0.01
CA VAL A 112 8.04 -14.43 0.22
C VAL A 112 8.77 -14.39 -1.11
N PRO A 113 9.35 -13.25 -1.51
CA PRO A 113 10.16 -13.20 -2.73
C PRO A 113 11.35 -14.18 -2.65
N SER A 114 11.77 -14.68 -3.79
CA SER A 114 13.01 -15.44 -3.89
C SER A 114 14.23 -14.57 -3.56
N ALA A 115 15.40 -15.18 -3.43
CA ALA A 115 16.67 -14.47 -3.25
C ALA A 115 17.01 -13.52 -4.42
N THR A 116 16.33 -13.64 -5.56
CA THR A 116 16.47 -12.77 -6.73
C THR A 116 15.32 -11.75 -6.87
N GLY A 117 14.48 -11.60 -5.84
CA GLY A 117 13.37 -10.64 -5.86
C GLY A 117 12.17 -11.06 -6.72
N VAL A 118 12.03 -12.35 -7.03
CA VAL A 118 10.92 -12.88 -7.84
C VAL A 118 9.83 -13.44 -6.94
N ALA A 119 8.57 -13.07 -7.21
CA ALA A 119 7.40 -13.64 -6.54
C ALA A 119 6.23 -13.79 -7.53
N PHE A 120 5.45 -14.87 -7.39
CA PHE A 120 4.25 -15.17 -8.18
C PHE A 120 4.41 -15.09 -9.71
N GLY A 121 5.65 -15.16 -10.23
CA GLY A 121 5.96 -15.05 -11.65
C GLY A 121 5.81 -13.64 -12.26
N CYS A 122 5.00 -12.79 -11.67
CA CYS A 122 4.74 -11.43 -12.16
C CYS A 122 5.60 -10.36 -11.48
N ILE A 123 6.09 -10.58 -10.27
CA ILE A 123 7.00 -9.67 -9.57
C ILE A 123 8.44 -10.12 -9.86
N THR A 124 9.29 -9.21 -10.34
CA THR A 124 10.69 -9.49 -10.69
C THR A 124 11.67 -8.49 -10.09
N ASP A 125 11.18 -7.49 -9.40
CA ASP A 125 11.91 -6.36 -8.83
C ASP A 125 11.60 -6.14 -7.35
N ALA A 126 11.16 -7.19 -6.64
CA ALA A 126 10.95 -7.12 -5.21
C ALA A 126 12.29 -7.05 -4.46
N LEU A 127 12.31 -6.29 -3.38
CA LEU A 127 13.43 -6.25 -2.45
C LEU A 127 13.64 -7.65 -1.86
N ALA A 128 14.76 -8.28 -2.23
CA ALA A 128 15.06 -9.65 -1.85
C ALA A 128 15.19 -9.83 -0.32
N PRO A 129 14.72 -10.96 0.24
CA PRO A 129 14.90 -11.24 1.66
C PRO A 129 16.38 -11.42 2.00
N VAL A 130 16.77 -10.97 3.20
CA VAL A 130 18.13 -11.14 3.72
C VAL A 130 18.06 -12.04 4.95
N VAL A 131 18.99 -12.97 5.05
CA VAL A 131 19.08 -13.88 6.22
C VAL A 131 19.27 -13.06 7.51
N GLY A 132 18.37 -13.24 8.46
CA GLY A 132 18.35 -12.46 9.70
C GLY A 132 17.89 -10.99 9.53
N GLY A 133 17.57 -10.57 8.30
CA GLY A 133 17.00 -9.26 8.01
C GLY A 133 15.51 -9.17 8.32
N PRO A 134 14.93 -7.97 8.20
CA PRO A 134 13.51 -7.77 8.43
C PRO A 134 12.67 -8.48 7.35
N PRO A 135 11.48 -9.01 7.69
CA PRO A 135 10.61 -9.71 6.74
C PRO A 135 10.19 -8.84 5.55
N ARG A 136 10.10 -9.45 4.37
CA ARG A 136 9.69 -8.80 3.11
C ARG A 136 8.72 -9.73 2.40
N GLU A 137 7.45 -9.55 2.67
CA GLU A 137 6.40 -10.43 2.16
C GLU A 137 5.63 -9.73 1.03
N VAL A 138 4.99 -10.52 0.18
CA VAL A 138 4.15 -10.07 -0.94
C VAL A 138 2.73 -10.49 -0.66
N LEU A 139 1.75 -9.61 -0.93
CA LEU A 139 0.34 -9.87 -0.72
C LEU A 139 -0.44 -9.67 -2.01
N VAL A 140 -1.21 -10.67 -2.40
CA VAL A 140 -2.18 -10.63 -3.51
C VAL A 140 -3.58 -10.44 -2.95
N VAL A 141 -4.29 -9.45 -3.47
CA VAL A 141 -5.69 -9.17 -3.09
C VAL A 141 -6.53 -9.04 -4.35
N LYS A 142 -7.60 -9.83 -4.44
CA LYS A 142 -8.58 -9.77 -5.52
C LYS A 142 -9.95 -9.44 -4.95
N ARG A 143 -10.66 -8.55 -5.61
CA ARG A 143 -11.97 -8.06 -5.17
C ARG A 143 -12.65 -7.29 -6.29
N VAL A 144 -13.89 -6.96 -6.11
CA VAL A 144 -14.53 -5.89 -6.90
C VAL A 144 -14.63 -4.62 -6.09
N LEU A 145 -14.83 -3.48 -6.77
CA LEU A 145 -15.15 -2.23 -6.09
C LEU A 145 -16.54 -2.35 -5.44
N PRO A 146 -16.72 -1.84 -4.21
CA PRO A 146 -18.00 -1.98 -3.47
C PRO A 146 -19.07 -1.00 -3.98
N ARG A 147 -19.04 -0.68 -5.26
CA ARG A 147 -20.01 0.15 -5.96
C ARG A 147 -20.27 -0.49 -7.32
N PRO A 148 -21.46 -1.11 -7.53
CA PRO A 148 -21.84 -1.57 -8.83
C PRO A 148 -22.00 -0.38 -9.78
N LEU A 149 -21.90 -0.64 -11.07
CA LEU A 149 -22.26 0.35 -12.08
C LEU A 149 -23.78 0.46 -12.15
N TYR A 150 -24.24 1.71 -12.25
CA TYR A 150 -25.63 2.03 -12.48
C TYR A 150 -25.78 2.65 -13.86
N ASP A 151 -26.86 2.33 -14.51
CA ASP A 151 -27.32 3.04 -15.69
C ASP A 151 -28.83 3.27 -15.58
N ARG A 152 -29.43 3.85 -16.60
CA ARG A 152 -30.89 3.91 -16.72
C ARG A 152 -31.45 2.50 -16.75
N ASP A 153 -32.62 2.34 -16.15
CA ASP A 153 -33.38 1.11 -16.26
C ASP A 153 -33.48 0.72 -17.75
N PRO A 154 -32.97 -0.43 -18.17
CA PRO A 154 -33.01 -0.84 -19.56
C PRO A 154 -34.44 -1.04 -20.08
N ASP A 155 -35.39 -1.23 -19.18
CA ASP A 155 -36.82 -1.37 -19.53
C ASP A 155 -37.56 -0.03 -19.56
N ASP A 156 -36.91 1.07 -19.10
CA ASP A 156 -37.51 2.40 -19.05
C ASP A 156 -36.63 3.41 -19.81
N ALA A 157 -36.71 3.39 -21.14
CA ALA A 157 -35.90 4.17 -22.06
C ALA A 157 -36.07 5.72 -21.95
N GLY A 158 -36.54 6.23 -20.86
CA GLY A 158 -36.73 7.65 -20.57
C GLY A 158 -36.68 8.00 -19.10
N ALA A 159 -36.60 7.03 -18.21
CA ALA A 159 -36.64 7.25 -16.78
C ALA A 159 -35.36 7.93 -16.26
N ALA A 160 -35.55 8.79 -15.31
CA ALA A 160 -34.48 9.25 -14.42
C ALA A 160 -34.00 8.06 -13.58
N VAL A 161 -32.73 8.09 -13.18
CA VAL A 161 -32.17 7.16 -12.17
C VAL A 161 -33.09 7.21 -10.94
N ASP A 162 -33.84 6.12 -10.70
CA ASP A 162 -34.84 6.04 -9.63
C ASP A 162 -34.24 5.50 -8.29
N GLY A 163 -32.91 5.26 -8.26
CA GLY A 163 -32.21 4.70 -7.11
C GLY A 163 -32.25 3.15 -7.07
N VAL A 164 -32.89 2.49 -8.02
CA VAL A 164 -32.81 1.05 -8.20
C VAL A 164 -31.50 0.72 -8.94
N ILE A 165 -30.83 -0.36 -8.54
CA ILE A 165 -29.65 -0.85 -9.26
C ILE A 165 -30.11 -1.37 -10.61
N SER A 166 -29.82 -0.58 -11.67
CA SER A 166 -30.06 -0.99 -13.04
C SER A 166 -28.74 -1.47 -13.67
N PHE A 167 -28.83 -2.42 -14.58
CA PHE A 167 -27.65 -2.90 -15.30
C PHE A 167 -27.24 -1.85 -16.36
N PRO A 168 -25.93 -1.54 -16.51
CA PRO A 168 -25.51 -0.53 -17.47
C PRO A 168 -25.76 -0.94 -18.91
N SER A 169 -26.18 -0.02 -19.75
CA SER A 169 -26.41 -0.23 -21.19
C SER A 169 -25.12 -0.56 -21.96
N ALA A 170 -23.96 -0.12 -21.44
CA ALA A 170 -22.64 -0.44 -21.97
C ALA A 170 -21.61 -0.49 -20.86
N LEU A 171 -20.72 -1.47 -20.93
CA LEU A 171 -19.53 -1.57 -20.08
C LEU A 171 -18.36 -0.84 -20.72
N ASN A 172 -17.38 -0.44 -19.92
CA ASN A 172 -16.14 0.13 -20.45
C ASN A 172 -15.23 -0.99 -20.96
N ALA A 173 -14.97 -1.02 -22.27
CA ALA A 173 -14.11 -2.01 -22.92
C ALA A 173 -12.66 -2.06 -22.40
N GLN A 174 -12.25 -1.11 -21.57
CA GLN A 174 -10.91 -1.04 -20.97
C GLN A 174 -10.88 -1.52 -19.51
N GLU A 175 -11.95 -2.13 -19.03
CA GLU A 175 -12.06 -2.63 -17.66
C GLU A 175 -12.61 -4.05 -17.63
N VAL A 176 -12.28 -4.76 -16.56
CA VAL A 176 -12.80 -6.11 -16.27
C VAL A 176 -13.87 -5.99 -15.20
N TYR A 177 -14.93 -6.80 -15.35
CA TYR A 177 -16.09 -6.78 -14.48
C TYR A 177 -16.43 -8.17 -13.96
N VAL A 178 -17.02 -8.21 -12.80
CA VAL A 178 -17.80 -9.36 -12.33
C VAL A 178 -19.28 -9.00 -12.43
N ILE A 179 -20.02 -9.73 -13.25
CA ILE A 179 -21.47 -9.65 -13.30
C ILE A 179 -22.00 -10.67 -12.31
N ALA A 180 -22.54 -10.22 -11.18
CA ALA A 180 -22.90 -11.12 -10.10
C ALA A 180 -24.29 -10.83 -9.52
N ASN A 181 -24.98 -11.89 -9.15
CA ASN A 181 -26.09 -11.91 -8.22
C ASN A 181 -25.70 -12.72 -6.96
N SER A 182 -26.64 -13.06 -6.09
CA SER A 182 -26.37 -13.81 -4.86
C SER A 182 -26.01 -15.29 -5.08
N GLU A 183 -26.18 -15.84 -6.29
CA GLU A 183 -25.99 -17.26 -6.58
C GLU A 183 -24.75 -17.54 -7.43
N ARG A 184 -24.43 -16.65 -8.34
CA ARG A 184 -23.33 -16.86 -9.31
C ARG A 184 -22.74 -15.55 -9.84
N GLY A 185 -21.57 -15.65 -10.44
CA GLY A 185 -20.91 -14.54 -11.12
C GLY A 185 -20.27 -14.95 -12.44
N LEU A 186 -20.14 -13.98 -13.33
CA LEU A 186 -19.39 -14.09 -14.58
C LEU A 186 -18.31 -13.01 -14.59
N LEU A 187 -17.06 -13.43 -14.74
CA LEU A 187 -15.92 -12.54 -14.95
C LEU A 187 -15.74 -12.34 -16.44
N LEU A 188 -15.82 -11.09 -16.91
CA LEU A 188 -15.70 -10.74 -18.33
C LEU A 188 -14.98 -9.39 -18.49
N ASP A 189 -14.45 -9.09 -19.65
CA ASP A 189 -14.01 -7.74 -19.96
C ASP A 189 -15.17 -6.91 -20.51
N GLY A 190 -15.02 -5.57 -20.46
CA GLY A 190 -16.09 -4.68 -20.83
C GLY A 190 -16.37 -4.63 -22.34
N ALA A 191 -15.55 -5.27 -23.19
CA ALA A 191 -15.81 -5.43 -24.63
C ALA A 191 -16.70 -6.64 -24.92
N ASP A 192 -16.83 -7.57 -23.96
CA ASP A 192 -17.65 -8.77 -24.11
C ASP A 192 -19.13 -8.46 -24.01
N THR A 193 -19.94 -9.37 -24.54
CA THR A 193 -21.40 -9.29 -24.42
C THR A 193 -21.82 -9.66 -23.01
N ALA A 194 -22.38 -8.70 -22.27
CA ALA A 194 -22.93 -8.94 -20.95
C ALA A 194 -24.09 -9.96 -20.99
N PRO A 195 -24.20 -10.82 -19.96
CA PRO A 195 -25.31 -11.76 -19.88
C PRO A 195 -26.65 -11.05 -19.69
N ASP A 196 -27.74 -11.68 -20.10
CA ASP A 196 -29.09 -11.20 -19.84
C ASP A 196 -29.41 -11.29 -18.34
N VAL A 197 -29.70 -10.13 -17.74
CA VAL A 197 -29.98 -10.00 -16.28
C VAL A 197 -31.46 -9.95 -15.94
N ARG A 198 -32.36 -10.17 -16.93
CA ARG A 198 -33.81 -10.18 -16.73
C ARG A 198 -34.24 -11.42 -15.94
N ALA A 199 -35.39 -11.30 -15.32
CA ALA A 199 -36.00 -12.41 -14.56
C ALA A 199 -36.13 -13.65 -15.42
N GLY A 200 -35.78 -14.81 -14.86
CA GLY A 200 -35.78 -16.10 -15.53
C GLY A 200 -34.48 -16.53 -16.18
N ASN A 201 -33.51 -15.65 -16.25
CA ASN A 201 -32.15 -15.96 -16.73
C ASN A 201 -31.22 -16.34 -15.57
N PRO A 202 -30.09 -17.04 -15.84
CA PRO A 202 -29.13 -17.46 -14.82
C PRO A 202 -28.53 -16.30 -14.02
N PHE A 203 -28.41 -15.10 -14.61
CA PHE A 203 -27.90 -13.89 -13.98
C PHE A 203 -29.00 -12.88 -13.62
N ALA A 204 -30.21 -13.38 -13.37
CA ALA A 204 -31.33 -12.51 -12.97
C ALA A 204 -30.94 -11.59 -11.82
N LEU A 205 -31.29 -10.28 -11.95
CA LEU A 205 -30.99 -9.22 -10.98
C LEU A 205 -29.50 -9.06 -10.66
N ALA A 206 -28.60 -9.52 -11.52
CA ALA A 206 -27.16 -9.29 -11.35
C ALA A 206 -26.80 -7.82 -11.59
N ALA A 207 -25.75 -7.38 -10.94
CA ALA A 207 -25.14 -6.07 -11.14
C ALA A 207 -23.72 -6.21 -11.70
N ALA A 208 -23.23 -5.18 -12.39
CA ALA A 208 -21.87 -5.11 -12.91
C ALA A 208 -20.94 -4.47 -11.88
N TRP A 209 -19.93 -5.20 -11.47
CA TRP A 209 -18.97 -4.78 -10.44
C TRP A 209 -17.56 -4.67 -11.05
N PRO A 210 -16.90 -3.49 -11.03
CA PRO A 210 -15.55 -3.36 -11.54
C PRO A 210 -14.56 -4.22 -10.75
N TYR A 211 -13.85 -5.10 -11.44
CA TYR A 211 -12.88 -6.02 -10.85
C TYR A 211 -11.55 -5.32 -10.57
N ARG A 212 -10.86 -5.73 -9.51
CA ARG A 212 -9.53 -5.24 -9.13
C ARG A 212 -8.65 -6.37 -8.61
N LEU A 213 -7.46 -6.49 -9.22
CA LEU A 213 -6.34 -7.27 -8.70
C LEU A 213 -5.25 -6.32 -8.27
N GLN A 214 -4.71 -6.53 -7.08
CA GLN A 214 -3.62 -5.75 -6.50
C GLN A 214 -2.60 -6.68 -5.85
N VAL A 215 -1.32 -6.53 -6.20
CA VAL A 215 -0.21 -7.28 -5.61
C VAL A 215 0.72 -6.29 -4.94
N TYR A 216 0.76 -6.31 -3.60
CA TYR A 216 1.57 -5.42 -2.78
C TYR A 216 2.91 -6.06 -2.45
N TYR A 217 3.99 -5.30 -2.60
CA TYR A 217 5.35 -5.74 -2.32
C TYR A 217 6.27 -4.55 -2.06
N ILE A 218 7.47 -4.80 -1.53
CA ILE A 218 8.51 -3.77 -1.45
C ILE A 218 9.36 -3.89 -2.71
N ARG A 219 9.41 -2.81 -3.48
CA ARG A 219 10.23 -2.71 -4.68
C ARG A 219 11.68 -2.38 -4.33
N ASP A 220 12.63 -3.05 -5.01
CA ASP A 220 14.07 -2.80 -4.87
C ASP A 220 14.46 -1.55 -5.67
N LEU A 221 14.39 -0.42 -5.02
CA LEU A 221 14.79 0.89 -5.52
C LEU A 221 15.89 1.46 -4.60
N PRO A 222 16.63 2.52 -5.00
CA PRO A 222 17.60 3.18 -4.13
C PRO A 222 17.04 3.56 -2.76
N THR A 223 15.76 3.94 -2.72
CA THR A 223 14.95 3.97 -1.50
C THR A 223 13.91 2.86 -1.60
N PRO A 224 13.96 1.80 -0.78
CA PRO A 224 12.97 0.73 -0.80
C PRO A 224 11.56 1.30 -0.72
N THR A 225 10.69 0.92 -1.64
CA THR A 225 9.39 1.56 -1.80
C THR A 225 8.28 0.52 -1.77
N LEU A 226 7.26 0.76 -0.93
CA LEU A 226 6.03 0.00 -1.02
C LEU A 226 5.37 0.30 -2.37
N SER A 227 5.24 -0.72 -3.19
CA SER A 227 4.65 -0.64 -4.52
C SER A 227 3.53 -1.66 -4.65
N ARG A 228 2.68 -1.45 -5.64
CA ARG A 228 1.69 -2.47 -6.03
C ARG A 228 1.71 -2.68 -7.53
N ARG A 229 1.45 -3.90 -7.94
CA ARG A 229 1.02 -4.19 -9.31
C ARG A 229 -0.50 -4.23 -9.36
N VAL A 230 -1.06 -3.66 -10.40
CA VAL A 230 -2.51 -3.58 -10.62
C VAL A 230 -2.85 -4.05 -12.02
N LEU A 231 -4.00 -4.71 -12.15
CA LEU A 231 -4.57 -5.00 -13.45
C LEU A 231 -5.13 -3.72 -14.05
N SER A 232 -4.64 -3.32 -15.21
CA SER A 232 -5.04 -2.10 -15.92
C SER A 232 -4.99 -2.29 -17.43
N TRP A 233 -5.70 -1.43 -18.16
CA TRP A 233 -5.64 -1.40 -19.63
C TRP A 233 -4.33 -0.79 -20.11
N ASP A 234 -3.65 -1.49 -21.00
CA ASP A 234 -2.50 -0.95 -21.73
C ASP A 234 -2.94 -0.51 -23.13
N ALA A 235 -3.00 0.81 -23.33
CA ALA A 235 -3.38 1.40 -24.60
C ALA A 235 -2.37 1.11 -25.74
N GLY A 236 -1.11 0.78 -25.40
CA GLY A 236 -0.07 0.46 -26.38
C GLY A 236 -0.25 -0.92 -27.01
N THR A 237 -0.71 -1.88 -26.23
CA THR A 237 -0.96 -3.26 -26.69
C THR A 237 -2.44 -3.53 -26.99
N GLY A 238 -3.35 -2.68 -26.49
CA GLY A 238 -4.79 -2.88 -26.59
C GLY A 238 -5.30 -4.09 -25.79
N THR A 239 -4.61 -4.42 -24.69
CA THR A 239 -4.94 -5.58 -23.80
C THR A 239 -4.81 -5.19 -22.34
N MET A 240 -5.36 -6.04 -21.48
CA MET A 240 -5.11 -5.91 -20.03
C MET A 240 -3.67 -6.27 -19.71
N ALA A 241 -3.05 -5.53 -18.79
CA ALA A 241 -1.68 -5.72 -18.35
C ALA A 241 -1.52 -5.48 -16.85
N MET A 242 -0.49 -6.09 -16.25
CA MET A 242 -0.08 -5.80 -14.89
C MET A 242 0.87 -4.61 -14.89
N THR A 243 0.43 -3.47 -14.39
CA THR A 243 1.23 -2.24 -14.27
C THR A 243 1.70 -2.02 -12.82
N THR A 244 2.85 -1.35 -12.66
CA THR A 244 3.42 -1.07 -11.33
C THR A 244 3.16 0.38 -10.93
N GLU A 245 2.73 0.58 -9.70
CA GLU A 245 2.53 1.88 -9.06
C GLU A 245 3.35 1.95 -7.77
N ASP A 246 4.21 2.95 -7.66
CA ASP A 246 4.96 3.22 -6.44
C ASP A 246 4.11 4.06 -5.47
N LEU A 247 3.99 3.62 -4.22
CA LEU A 247 3.04 4.19 -3.25
C LEU A 247 3.72 4.95 -2.13
N VAL A 248 4.63 4.29 -1.39
CA VAL A 248 5.24 4.84 -0.18
C VAL A 248 6.73 4.53 -0.15
N PRO A 249 7.60 5.55 -0.24
CA PRO A 249 9.03 5.36 -0.12
C PRO A 249 9.44 5.08 1.34
N GLY A 250 10.58 4.42 1.50
CA GLY A 250 11.18 4.16 2.80
C GLY A 250 10.65 2.92 3.52
N VAL A 251 9.86 2.07 2.89
CA VAL A 251 9.37 0.81 3.51
C VAL A 251 10.46 -0.26 3.40
N GLU A 252 11.03 -0.67 4.53
CA GLU A 252 12.08 -1.70 4.60
C GLU A 252 11.55 -3.09 4.92
N SER A 253 10.39 -3.17 5.58
CA SER A 253 9.76 -4.44 5.97
C SER A 253 8.26 -4.37 5.79
N LEU A 254 7.73 -5.48 5.30
CA LEU A 254 6.31 -5.76 5.13
C LEU A 254 6.07 -7.19 5.62
N ARG A 255 5.22 -7.34 6.61
CA ARG A 255 4.87 -8.63 7.19
C ARG A 255 3.40 -8.76 7.47
N PHE A 256 2.88 -9.95 7.18
CA PHE A 256 1.48 -10.32 7.41
C PHE A 256 1.37 -11.49 8.37
N ARG A 257 0.31 -11.48 9.16
CA ARG A 257 -0.16 -12.64 9.92
C ARG A 257 -1.65 -12.78 9.69
N PHE A 258 -2.06 -13.99 9.40
CA PHE A 258 -3.43 -14.33 9.04
C PHE A 258 -4.14 -14.96 10.22
N GLY A 259 -5.19 -14.30 10.70
CA GLY A 259 -6.09 -14.84 11.72
C GLY A 259 -7.04 -15.83 11.09
N VAL A 260 -6.86 -17.10 11.39
CA VAL A 260 -7.57 -18.23 10.78
C VAL A 260 -8.57 -18.81 11.74
N ASP A 261 -9.80 -19.02 11.27
CA ASP A 261 -10.83 -19.81 11.92
C ASP A 261 -10.70 -21.27 11.44
N THR A 262 -10.17 -22.13 12.30
CA THR A 262 -9.98 -23.55 12.01
C THR A 262 -11.17 -24.41 12.41
N THR A 263 -12.10 -23.85 13.18
CA THR A 263 -13.28 -24.52 13.73
C THR A 263 -14.58 -24.19 13.00
N GLY A 264 -14.58 -23.14 12.16
CA GLY A 264 -15.76 -22.69 11.42
C GLY A 264 -16.79 -21.96 12.29
N ASN A 265 -16.37 -21.46 13.48
CA ASN A 265 -17.28 -20.78 14.40
C ASN A 265 -17.37 -19.26 14.15
N GLY A 266 -16.58 -18.71 13.23
CA GLY A 266 -16.51 -17.28 12.91
C GLY A 266 -15.64 -16.48 13.87
N GLU A 267 -14.79 -17.14 14.64
CA GLU A 267 -13.78 -16.51 15.53
C GLU A 267 -12.37 -16.95 15.11
N VAL A 268 -11.42 -16.05 15.27
CA VAL A 268 -10.01 -16.36 14.97
C VAL A 268 -9.47 -17.29 16.07
N ASP A 269 -9.11 -18.52 15.70
CA ASP A 269 -8.50 -19.48 16.62
C ASP A 269 -6.99 -19.23 16.78
N ARG A 270 -6.31 -18.87 15.69
CA ARG A 270 -4.86 -18.60 15.70
C ARG A 270 -4.42 -17.67 14.60
N PHE A 271 -3.27 -17.02 14.81
CA PHE A 271 -2.59 -16.26 13.75
C PHE A 271 -1.47 -17.08 13.13
N MET A 272 -1.51 -17.21 11.80
CA MET A 272 -0.51 -17.91 10.99
C MET A 272 0.36 -16.92 10.22
N THR A 273 1.65 -17.23 10.12
CA THR A 273 2.60 -16.51 9.27
C THR A 273 2.46 -16.94 7.80
N VAL A 274 3.04 -16.18 6.86
CA VAL A 274 3.07 -16.56 5.45
C VAL A 274 3.72 -17.94 5.25
N ALA A 275 4.79 -18.25 5.98
CA ALA A 275 5.44 -19.55 5.91
C ALA A 275 4.54 -20.70 6.36
N GLU A 276 3.77 -20.51 7.44
CA GLU A 276 2.80 -21.50 7.92
C GLU A 276 1.64 -21.68 6.93
N MET A 277 1.14 -20.58 6.34
CA MET A 277 0.09 -20.61 5.32
C MET A 277 0.55 -21.29 4.02
N THR A 278 1.84 -21.19 3.68
CA THR A 278 2.42 -21.89 2.53
C THR A 278 2.51 -23.40 2.77
N LEU A 279 2.86 -23.82 3.98
CA LEU A 279 2.96 -25.23 4.35
C LEU A 279 1.58 -25.90 4.57
N ASN A 280 0.64 -25.15 5.15
CA ASN A 280 -0.71 -25.61 5.47
C ASN A 280 -1.71 -24.56 5.00
N PRO A 281 -2.07 -24.55 3.72
CA PRO A 281 -2.95 -23.54 3.14
C PRO A 281 -4.33 -23.54 3.84
N ALA A 282 -4.73 -22.37 4.34
CA ALA A 282 -6.03 -22.15 4.97
C ALA A 282 -6.58 -20.78 4.56
N TRP A 283 -6.35 -20.37 3.31
CA TRP A 283 -6.68 -19.03 2.79
C TRP A 283 -8.17 -18.71 2.88
N GLU A 284 -9.03 -19.71 2.72
CA GLU A 284 -10.49 -19.54 2.79
C GLU A 284 -11.00 -19.30 4.21
N ALA A 285 -10.25 -19.74 5.21
CA ALA A 285 -10.59 -19.60 6.62
C ALA A 285 -10.01 -18.34 7.26
N VAL A 286 -9.45 -17.41 6.48
CA VAL A 286 -8.87 -16.16 7.00
C VAL A 286 -9.97 -15.16 7.31
N GLU A 287 -10.11 -14.81 8.59
CA GLU A 287 -11.05 -13.80 9.07
C GLU A 287 -10.43 -12.45 9.43
N ALA A 288 -9.13 -12.43 9.73
CA ALA A 288 -8.41 -11.22 10.08
C ALA A 288 -6.99 -11.24 9.49
N LEU A 289 -6.44 -10.06 9.29
CA LEU A 289 -5.08 -9.88 8.84
C LEU A 289 -4.38 -8.84 9.71
N GLU A 290 -3.28 -9.23 10.33
CA GLU A 290 -2.36 -8.31 10.99
C GLU A 290 -1.29 -7.88 10.01
N LEU A 291 -1.10 -6.57 9.91
CA LEU A 291 -0.10 -5.92 9.09
C LEU A 291 0.97 -5.30 9.98
N SER A 292 2.22 -5.54 9.68
CA SER A 292 3.37 -4.85 10.28
C SER A 292 4.25 -4.25 9.19
N LEU A 293 4.48 -2.94 9.27
CA LEU A 293 5.29 -2.15 8.36
C LEU A 293 6.42 -1.49 9.13
N LEU A 294 7.66 -1.66 8.68
CA LEU A 294 8.80 -0.87 9.17
C LEU A 294 9.21 0.12 8.09
N LEU A 295 9.13 1.40 8.43
CA LEU A 295 9.52 2.50 7.56
C LEU A 295 10.80 3.15 8.09
N ARG A 296 11.65 3.63 7.19
CA ARG A 296 12.80 4.47 7.50
C ARG A 296 12.61 5.89 6.98
N ALA A 297 13.29 6.83 7.59
CA ALA A 297 13.35 8.22 7.15
C ALA A 297 13.93 8.35 5.72
N PRO A 298 13.67 9.47 5.02
CA PRO A 298 14.17 9.67 3.66
C PRO A 298 15.69 9.82 3.57
N ALA A 299 16.36 10.15 4.68
CA ALA A 299 17.80 10.32 4.76
C ALA A 299 18.35 9.82 6.10
N GLU A 300 19.63 9.46 6.11
CA GLU A 300 20.37 9.16 7.32
C GLU A 300 20.55 10.41 8.20
N ASP A 301 20.55 10.23 9.51
CA ASP A 301 20.87 11.27 10.48
C ASP A 301 22.19 10.93 11.19
N GLY A 302 23.29 11.54 10.76
CA GLY A 302 24.61 11.27 11.31
C GLY A 302 24.78 11.61 12.82
N ALA A 303 23.78 12.26 13.43
CA ALA A 303 23.75 12.52 14.87
C ALA A 303 22.89 11.51 15.66
N TYR A 304 22.28 10.56 14.95
CA TYR A 304 21.39 9.54 15.51
C TYR A 304 21.99 8.14 15.32
N VAL A 305 21.78 7.25 16.27
CA VAL A 305 22.10 5.83 16.16
C VAL A 305 20.86 5.03 16.56
N ASP A 306 20.41 4.15 15.66
CA ASP A 306 19.25 3.30 15.91
C ASP A 306 19.64 2.04 16.70
N GLY A 307 19.56 2.12 18.01
CA GLY A 307 19.79 0.99 18.93
C GLY A 307 18.51 0.25 19.30
N ARG A 308 17.38 0.51 18.67
CA ARG A 308 16.09 -0.08 19.01
C ARG A 308 15.94 -1.48 18.44
N SER A 309 15.14 -2.29 19.13
CA SER A 309 14.66 -3.59 18.67
C SER A 309 13.21 -3.46 18.19
N TYR A 310 12.88 -4.04 17.06
CA TYR A 310 11.56 -3.96 16.42
C TYR A 310 10.90 -5.35 16.41
N ASN A 311 9.73 -5.46 17.02
CA ASN A 311 8.91 -6.68 16.93
C ASN A 311 7.95 -6.56 15.72
N ILE A 312 8.37 -7.09 14.58
CA ILE A 312 7.66 -7.03 13.30
C ILE A 312 6.78 -8.28 13.20
N GLY A 313 5.54 -8.21 13.67
CA GLY A 313 4.59 -9.32 13.61
C GLY A 313 5.14 -10.61 14.22
N GLY A 314 5.77 -10.54 15.41
CA GLY A 314 6.39 -11.68 16.09
C GLY A 314 7.83 -12.00 15.69
N PHE A 315 8.39 -11.31 14.70
CA PHE A 315 9.82 -11.41 14.36
C PHE A 315 10.57 -10.23 14.95
N VAL A 316 11.50 -10.51 15.86
CA VAL A 316 12.31 -9.48 16.51
C VAL A 316 13.55 -9.22 15.68
N TRP A 317 13.69 -7.98 15.21
CA TRP A 317 14.82 -7.53 14.42
C TRP A 317 15.46 -6.30 15.05
N GLN A 318 16.79 -6.19 14.93
CA GLN A 318 17.58 -5.05 15.38
C GLN A 318 18.51 -4.60 14.26
N PRO A 319 18.61 -3.28 13.98
CA PRO A 319 19.58 -2.74 13.05
C PRO A 319 21.02 -3.06 13.44
N ALA A 320 21.94 -2.99 12.47
CA ALA A 320 23.36 -3.12 12.73
C ALA A 320 23.88 -2.01 13.67
N ALA A 321 24.92 -2.31 14.42
CA ALA A 321 25.56 -1.29 15.27
C ALA A 321 26.06 -0.11 14.41
N GLY A 322 25.70 1.11 14.83
CA GLY A 322 26.06 2.33 14.11
C GLY A 322 25.11 2.69 12.95
N ASP A 323 23.97 2.03 12.84
CA ASP A 323 22.92 2.40 11.88
C ASP A 323 22.32 3.76 12.20
N ASN A 324 22.31 4.65 11.23
CA ASN A 324 21.92 6.06 11.39
C ASN A 324 20.52 6.38 10.85
N TRP A 325 19.74 5.37 10.48
CA TRP A 325 18.38 5.55 9.98
C TRP A 325 17.38 5.69 11.12
N ARG A 326 16.56 6.73 11.10
CA ARG A 326 15.37 6.81 11.95
C ARG A 326 14.29 5.94 11.37
N ARG A 327 13.69 5.08 12.20
CA ARG A 327 12.64 4.14 11.78
C ARG A 327 11.38 4.27 12.61
N GLN A 328 10.28 3.89 11.99
CA GLN A 328 8.98 3.78 12.64
C GLN A 328 8.36 2.42 12.29
N LEU A 329 7.99 1.65 13.31
CA LEU A 329 7.18 0.46 13.16
C LEU A 329 5.72 0.85 13.30
N VAL A 330 4.91 0.44 12.33
CA VAL A 330 3.46 0.62 12.34
C VAL A 330 2.80 -0.73 12.21
N GLN A 331 1.79 -0.96 13.04
CA GLN A 331 1.02 -2.20 13.05
C GLN A 331 -0.46 -1.87 12.92
N GLY A 332 -1.17 -2.67 12.16
CA GLY A 332 -2.60 -2.57 11.94
C GLY A 332 -3.25 -3.94 11.95
N ASN A 333 -4.54 -3.98 12.25
CA ASN A 333 -5.35 -5.17 12.16
C ASN A 333 -6.59 -4.86 11.33
N VAL A 334 -6.88 -5.72 10.35
CA VAL A 334 -8.03 -5.59 9.46
C VAL A 334 -8.87 -6.86 9.56
N SER A 335 -10.11 -6.72 9.98
CA SER A 335 -11.08 -7.81 9.92
C SER A 335 -11.63 -7.93 8.49
N LEU A 336 -11.57 -9.12 7.95
CA LEU A 336 -12.08 -9.46 6.63
C LEU A 336 -13.56 -9.83 6.75
N ARG A 337 -14.45 -8.95 6.32
CA ARG A 337 -15.90 -9.14 6.53
C ARG A 337 -16.51 -10.15 5.57
N ASN A 338 -16.00 -10.22 4.33
CA ASN A 338 -16.62 -11.05 3.29
C ASN A 338 -16.35 -12.54 3.49
N PRO A 339 -15.11 -12.99 3.78
CA PRO A 339 -14.86 -14.37 4.14
C PRO A 339 -15.73 -14.83 5.31
N LYS A 340 -15.87 -13.98 6.33
CA LYS A 340 -16.68 -14.24 7.51
C LYS A 340 -18.16 -14.47 7.19
N LEU A 341 -18.73 -13.72 6.26
CA LEU A 341 -20.10 -13.90 5.81
C LEU A 341 -20.26 -15.19 5.00
N MET A 342 -19.26 -15.56 4.20
CA MET A 342 -19.25 -16.80 3.42
C MET A 342 -19.20 -18.04 4.33
N ILE A 343 -18.32 -18.06 5.31
CA ILE A 343 -18.19 -19.17 6.27
C ILE A 343 -19.48 -19.35 7.08
N ARG A 344 -20.11 -18.26 7.53
CA ARG A 344 -21.36 -18.32 8.30
C ARG A 344 -22.60 -18.64 7.47
N GLY A 345 -22.56 -18.34 6.17
CA GLY A 345 -23.67 -18.63 5.25
C GLY A 345 -23.89 -20.10 4.96
N GLY A 346 -22.95 -20.98 5.34
CA GLY A 346 -23.07 -22.43 5.16
C GLY A 346 -23.07 -22.89 3.70
N LEU A 347 -22.45 -22.10 2.81
CA LEU A 347 -22.31 -22.36 1.38
C LEU A 347 -20.99 -23.05 1.05
#